data_3c22e3f3a5d9e7bdb297672689bfa9b3
#
_entry.id   3c22e3f3a5d9e7bdb297672689bfa9b3
#
_cell.length_a   1.000
_cell.length_b   1.000
_cell.length_c   1.000
_cell.angle_alpha   90.00
_cell.angle_beta   90.00
_cell.angle_gamma   90.00
#
_symmetry.space_group_name_H-M   'P 1'
#
loop_
_entity.id
_entity.type
_entity.pdbx_description
1 polymer ?
#
loop_
_entity_poly.entity_id
_entity_poly.type
_entity_poly.pdbx_seq_one_letter_code
_entity_poly.pdbx_strand_id
1 'polypeptide(L)'
;MPQTTPVAAQSVYLPETAGAVMTDAVPIVGTTTTVAEVETILLEQADTFATINYIYVTDAAGALAGVVSIGELFGTSKQTTMRSVMKTKLYTVTADTDQELAARLAVAHNIKAIPVIDDARRLLGVVTTDVILQIIKHETTEDFLRIAGATGDSSAAAALIDASAAFHIKQRLPWLLVGLVGGTFAAFVVSSFETILAEQVAIAAFIPLVVYLADAVGGQILIIYIRSLALRPQLNMRSYFAREVSINLVLGVVLAIAIAVISYLWFGSGALSIVLLLSVFATVIAAMVIGLLLPWTFHLLGRDPAIASGPFATVIIDVISLLIYFSVATVLLLSV
;
A
#
# COMPACT_ATOMS: atom_id res chain seq x y z
N MET A 1 20.88 20.93 -15.52
CA MET A 1 21.77 20.22 -14.58
C MET A 1 21.93 18.81 -15.11
N PRO A 2 23.12 18.27 -15.34
CA PRO A 2 23.32 16.95 -15.90
C PRO A 2 22.90 15.90 -14.85
N GLN A 3 22.00 15.00 -15.23
CA GLN A 3 21.67 13.80 -14.48
C GLN A 3 22.87 12.85 -14.55
N THR A 4 23.65 12.77 -13.50
CA THR A 4 24.64 11.71 -13.32
C THR A 4 23.92 10.48 -12.79
N THR A 5 23.40 9.66 -13.69
CA THR A 5 23.00 8.29 -13.37
C THR A 5 24.28 7.44 -13.34
N PRO A 6 24.59 6.73 -12.26
CA PRO A 6 25.69 5.76 -12.27
C PRO A 6 25.24 4.53 -13.07
N VAL A 7 25.67 4.44 -14.31
CA VAL A 7 25.23 3.44 -15.30
C VAL A 7 25.80 2.03 -15.08
N ALA A 8 26.73 1.83 -14.14
CA ALA A 8 27.47 0.57 -14.04
C ALA A 8 26.92 -0.49 -13.07
N ALA A 9 26.10 -0.15 -12.08
CA ALA A 9 25.60 -1.12 -11.09
C ALA A 9 24.22 -1.70 -11.43
N GLN A 10 23.46 -1.08 -12.31
CA GLN A 10 22.06 -1.42 -12.61
C GLN A 10 21.83 -2.74 -13.35
N SER A 11 22.87 -3.36 -13.93
CA SER A 11 22.71 -4.59 -14.74
C SER A 11 22.79 -5.91 -13.95
N VAL A 12 23.14 -5.88 -12.68
CA VAL A 12 23.40 -7.08 -11.86
C VAL A 12 22.23 -7.44 -10.96
N TYR A 13 21.40 -6.47 -10.57
CA TYR A 13 20.28 -6.65 -9.64
C TYR A 13 18.94 -6.55 -10.34
N LEU A 14 17.94 -7.25 -9.79
CA LEU A 14 16.58 -7.18 -10.29
C LEU A 14 15.99 -5.76 -10.12
N PRO A 15 15.17 -5.28 -11.05
CA PRO A 15 14.43 -4.02 -10.88
C PRO A 15 13.65 -4.00 -9.56
N GLU A 16 13.42 -2.80 -9.01
CA GLU A 16 12.66 -2.57 -7.77
C GLU A 16 13.28 -3.21 -6.51
N THR A 17 14.58 -3.54 -6.54
CA THR A 17 15.33 -4.00 -5.38
C THR A 17 16.26 -2.94 -4.82
N ALA A 18 16.64 -3.05 -3.54
CA ALA A 18 17.60 -2.16 -2.90
C ALA A 18 18.95 -2.15 -3.63
N GLY A 19 19.36 -3.29 -4.18
CA GLY A 19 20.57 -3.42 -4.99
C GLY A 19 20.53 -2.61 -6.29
N ALA A 20 19.35 -2.49 -6.92
CA ALA A 20 19.19 -1.74 -8.17
C ALA A 20 19.29 -0.22 -7.98
N VAL A 21 19.00 0.26 -6.77
CA VAL A 21 18.93 1.71 -6.45
C VAL A 21 20.02 2.19 -5.49
N MET A 22 20.89 1.30 -5.00
CA MET A 22 21.98 1.67 -4.11
C MET A 22 23.12 2.37 -4.86
N THR A 23 23.95 3.09 -4.11
CA THR A 23 25.24 3.63 -4.54
C THR A 23 26.35 3.17 -3.60
N ASP A 24 27.53 2.90 -4.14
CA ASP A 24 28.75 2.60 -3.41
C ASP A 24 29.61 3.85 -3.15
N ALA A 25 29.24 5.00 -3.73
CA ALA A 25 29.92 6.27 -3.58
C ALA A 25 29.66 6.90 -2.20
N VAL A 26 30.18 6.27 -1.14
CA VAL A 26 30.01 6.71 0.26
C VAL A 26 31.31 6.55 1.04
N PRO A 27 31.55 7.35 2.10
CA PRO A 27 32.78 7.25 2.89
C PRO A 27 32.79 5.94 3.71
N ILE A 28 33.78 5.08 3.45
CA ILE A 28 34.01 3.82 4.15
C ILE A 28 35.39 3.87 4.78
N VAL A 29 35.48 3.58 6.08
CA VAL A 29 36.73 3.62 6.84
C VAL A 29 36.84 2.43 7.79
N GLY A 30 38.06 2.15 8.24
CA GLY A 30 38.32 1.09 9.22
C GLY A 30 38.01 1.51 10.66
N THR A 31 37.84 0.53 11.56
CA THR A 31 37.58 0.75 12.99
C THR A 31 38.69 1.53 13.71
N THR A 32 39.92 1.49 13.22
CA THR A 32 41.10 2.16 13.82
C THR A 32 41.30 3.57 13.30
N THR A 33 40.64 3.97 12.23
CA THR A 33 40.74 5.33 11.65
C THR A 33 40.28 6.37 12.66
N THR A 34 41.00 7.46 12.80
CA THR A 34 40.70 8.57 13.69
C THR A 34 39.73 9.58 13.05
N VAL A 35 39.07 10.39 13.87
CA VAL A 35 38.22 11.49 13.43
C VAL A 35 38.99 12.45 12.49
N ALA A 36 40.25 12.80 12.84
CA ALA A 36 41.06 13.69 12.01
C ALA A 36 41.32 13.13 10.61
N GLU A 37 41.61 11.82 10.51
CA GLU A 37 41.81 11.16 9.21
C GLU A 37 40.53 11.13 8.40
N VAL A 38 39.37 10.85 9.03
CA VAL A 38 38.08 10.89 8.34
C VAL A 38 37.73 12.28 7.84
N GLU A 39 38.00 13.35 8.63
CA GLU A 39 37.81 14.74 8.16
C GLU A 39 38.64 15.02 6.94
N THR A 40 39.89 14.57 6.90
CA THR A 40 40.77 14.75 5.76
C THR A 40 40.22 14.04 4.52
N ILE A 41 39.78 12.78 4.64
CA ILE A 41 39.17 12.02 3.54
C ILE A 41 37.90 12.74 3.03
N LEU A 42 37.07 13.25 3.92
CA LEU A 42 35.83 13.95 3.53
C LEU A 42 36.14 15.27 2.79
N LEU A 43 37.18 15.98 3.19
CA LEU A 43 37.58 17.23 2.52
C LEU A 43 38.23 16.98 1.15
N GLU A 44 39.09 15.97 1.04
CA GLU A 44 39.81 15.65 -0.19
C GLU A 44 38.93 14.96 -1.25
N GLN A 45 37.92 14.22 -0.84
CA GLN A 45 37.10 13.38 -1.70
C GLN A 45 35.61 13.75 -1.70
N ALA A 46 35.26 14.95 -1.22
CA ALA A 46 33.86 15.39 -1.10
C ALA A 46 33.03 15.21 -2.38
N ASP A 47 33.64 15.50 -3.53
CA ASP A 47 33.01 15.45 -4.84
C ASP A 47 32.78 14.04 -5.36
N THR A 48 33.39 13.02 -4.73
CA THR A 48 33.24 11.62 -5.13
C THR A 48 32.09 10.92 -4.40
N PHE A 49 31.61 11.48 -3.28
CA PHE A 49 30.57 10.88 -2.46
C PHE A 49 29.17 11.35 -2.87
N ALA A 50 28.28 10.42 -3.10
CA ALA A 50 26.85 10.71 -3.31
C ALA A 50 26.19 11.27 -2.05
N THR A 51 26.68 10.88 -0.87
CA THR A 51 26.24 11.40 0.42
C THR A 51 27.31 11.25 1.49
N ILE A 52 27.39 12.22 2.40
CA ILE A 52 28.27 12.21 3.57
C ILE A 52 27.49 12.17 4.90
N ASN A 53 26.18 11.90 4.86
CA ASN A 53 25.33 11.86 6.05
C ASN A 53 25.85 10.89 7.12
N TYR A 54 26.45 9.79 6.68
CA TYR A 54 27.05 8.76 7.52
C TYR A 54 28.41 8.34 6.97
N ILE A 55 29.30 8.03 7.89
CA ILE A 55 30.57 7.35 7.64
C ILE A 55 30.37 5.89 8.02
N TYR A 56 30.64 4.98 7.09
CA TYR A 56 30.48 3.54 7.28
C TYR A 56 31.78 2.94 7.78
N VAL A 57 31.72 2.26 8.92
CA VAL A 57 32.91 1.70 9.58
C VAL A 57 32.92 0.20 9.36
N THR A 58 33.99 -0.30 8.74
CA THR A 58 34.20 -1.73 8.50
C THR A 58 35.26 -2.30 9.42
N ASP A 59 35.13 -3.57 9.75
CA ASP A 59 36.15 -4.34 10.48
C ASP A 59 37.29 -4.80 9.56
N ALA A 60 38.26 -5.55 10.13
CA ALA A 60 39.40 -6.08 9.39
C ALA A 60 38.99 -7.12 8.31
N ALA A 61 37.81 -7.73 8.42
CA ALA A 61 37.28 -8.67 7.43
C ALA A 61 36.43 -7.97 6.34
N GLY A 62 36.28 -6.64 6.43
CA GLY A 62 35.45 -5.83 5.52
C GLY A 62 33.96 -5.86 5.83
N ALA A 63 33.54 -6.48 6.94
CA ALA A 63 32.15 -6.47 7.35
C ALA A 63 31.77 -5.13 7.98
N LEU A 64 30.52 -4.70 7.77
CA LEU A 64 30.00 -3.45 8.34
C LEU A 64 29.87 -3.57 9.86
N ALA A 65 30.75 -2.89 10.59
CA ALA A 65 30.82 -2.90 12.05
C ALA A 65 29.97 -1.80 12.70
N GLY A 66 29.83 -0.65 12.03
CA GLY A 66 29.08 0.46 12.59
C GLY A 66 28.90 1.63 11.60
N VAL A 67 28.20 2.65 12.05
CA VAL A 67 28.06 3.94 11.35
C VAL A 67 28.30 5.09 12.31
N VAL A 68 28.86 6.18 11.80
CA VAL A 68 29.01 7.46 12.51
C VAL A 68 28.31 8.52 11.70
N SER A 69 27.42 9.31 12.29
CA SER A 69 26.80 10.42 11.58
C SER A 69 27.80 11.60 11.47
N ILE A 70 27.66 12.41 10.43
CA ILE A 70 28.51 13.59 10.23
C ILE A 70 28.44 14.55 11.44
N GLY A 71 27.28 14.68 12.10
CA GLY A 71 27.12 15.49 13.30
C GLY A 71 27.89 14.94 14.51
N GLU A 72 27.92 13.61 14.68
CA GLU A 72 28.71 12.95 15.74
C GLU A 72 30.19 13.04 15.46
N LEU A 73 30.61 12.92 14.19
CA LEU A 73 32.00 13.09 13.79
C LEU A 73 32.56 14.44 14.25
N PHE A 74 31.88 15.54 13.86
CA PHE A 74 32.34 16.91 14.21
C PHE A 74 32.18 17.27 15.68
N GLY A 75 31.33 16.53 16.44
CA GLY A 75 31.19 16.68 17.90
C GLY A 75 32.25 15.92 18.71
N THR A 76 33.14 15.17 18.05
CA THR A 76 34.07 14.27 18.71
C THR A 76 35.52 14.76 18.61
N SER A 77 36.34 14.46 19.59
CA SER A 77 37.78 14.80 19.58
C SER A 77 38.50 14.13 18.41
N LYS A 78 39.37 14.88 17.75
CA LYS A 78 40.10 14.46 16.51
C LYS A 78 40.98 13.21 16.66
N GLN A 79 41.44 12.91 17.88
CA GLN A 79 42.24 11.72 18.19
C GLN A 79 41.43 10.48 18.46
N THR A 80 40.13 10.60 18.49
CA THR A 80 39.21 9.47 18.80
C THR A 80 39.08 8.54 17.59
N THR A 81 39.13 7.23 17.82
CA THR A 81 38.97 6.24 16.74
C THR A 81 37.50 6.00 16.43
N MET A 82 37.20 5.60 15.19
CA MET A 82 35.84 5.30 14.74
C MET A 82 35.18 4.20 15.56
N ARG A 83 35.96 3.23 16.07
CA ARG A 83 35.47 2.16 16.94
C ARG A 83 34.78 2.63 18.20
N SER A 84 35.26 3.72 18.78
CA SER A 84 34.70 4.25 20.04
C SER A 84 33.50 5.17 19.86
N VAL A 85 33.26 5.67 18.64
CA VAL A 85 32.17 6.61 18.33
C VAL A 85 31.03 5.95 17.57
N MET A 86 31.32 4.89 16.81
CA MET A 86 30.34 4.25 15.93
C MET A 86 29.16 3.67 16.68
N LYS A 87 27.98 3.78 16.08
CA LYS A 87 26.79 3.05 16.49
C LYS A 87 26.82 1.66 15.86
N THR A 88 26.65 0.64 16.69
CA THR A 88 26.71 -0.77 16.27
C THR A 88 25.31 -1.37 16.04
N LYS A 89 24.25 -0.75 16.56
CA LYS A 89 22.87 -1.13 16.24
C LYS A 89 22.48 -0.56 14.89
N LEU A 90 22.61 -1.40 13.86
CA LEU A 90 22.39 -1.03 12.48
C LEU A 90 21.08 -1.61 11.95
N TYR A 91 20.41 -0.85 11.10
CA TYR A 91 19.33 -1.33 10.26
C TYR A 91 19.90 -1.47 8.85
N THR A 92 19.90 -2.68 8.34
CA THR A 92 20.49 -3.03 7.04
C THR A 92 19.50 -3.86 6.23
N VAL A 93 19.68 -3.88 4.92
CA VAL A 93 18.93 -4.72 3.98
C VAL A 93 19.91 -5.49 3.10
N THR A 94 19.43 -6.53 2.42
CA THR A 94 20.19 -7.24 1.39
C THR A 94 19.89 -6.63 0.01
N ALA A 95 20.72 -6.96 -0.98
CA ALA A 95 20.54 -6.43 -2.33
C ALA A 95 19.21 -6.84 -2.97
N ASP A 96 18.69 -8.03 -2.63
CA ASP A 96 17.41 -8.55 -3.16
C ASP A 96 16.18 -8.02 -2.41
N THR A 97 16.39 -7.22 -1.35
CA THR A 97 15.29 -6.61 -0.61
C THR A 97 14.54 -5.63 -1.50
N ASP A 98 13.21 -5.72 -1.48
CA ASP A 98 12.32 -4.77 -2.16
C ASP A 98 12.64 -3.32 -1.77
N GLN A 99 12.71 -2.43 -2.76
CA GLN A 99 13.07 -1.02 -2.54
C GLN A 99 12.10 -0.30 -1.62
N GLU A 100 10.80 -0.62 -1.70
CA GLU A 100 9.78 -0.03 -0.85
C GLU A 100 10.01 -0.42 0.62
N LEU A 101 10.31 -1.70 0.88
CA LEU A 101 10.63 -2.18 2.22
C LEU A 101 11.88 -1.48 2.78
N ALA A 102 12.92 -1.27 1.96
CA ALA A 102 14.10 -0.53 2.34
C ALA A 102 13.78 0.92 2.70
N ALA A 103 12.97 1.61 1.87
CA ALA A 103 12.55 2.98 2.11
C ALA A 103 11.68 3.10 3.37
N ARG A 104 10.73 2.18 3.58
CA ARG A 104 9.89 2.10 4.79
C ARG A 104 10.72 1.91 6.06
N LEU A 105 11.74 1.05 6.02
CA LEU A 105 12.65 0.83 7.14
C LEU A 105 13.41 2.09 7.50
N ALA A 106 13.89 2.83 6.50
CA ALA A 106 14.57 4.11 6.70
C ALA A 106 13.67 5.15 7.38
N VAL A 107 12.43 5.28 6.94
CA VAL A 107 11.45 6.20 7.52
C VAL A 107 11.07 5.79 8.94
N ALA A 108 10.79 4.50 9.18
CA ALA A 108 10.37 4.01 10.49
C ALA A 108 11.43 4.24 11.58
N HIS A 109 12.70 4.26 11.21
CA HIS A 109 13.83 4.44 12.12
C HIS A 109 14.50 5.83 12.02
N ASN A 110 13.92 6.75 11.23
CA ASN A 110 14.46 8.11 11.01
C ASN A 110 15.93 8.11 10.57
N ILE A 111 16.32 7.17 9.68
CA ILE A 111 17.68 7.09 9.16
C ILE A 111 17.73 7.69 7.74
N LYS A 112 18.82 8.42 7.46
CA LYS A 112 19.00 9.17 6.21
C LYS A 112 19.60 8.36 5.06
N ALA A 113 20.09 7.17 5.35
CA ALA A 113 20.57 6.23 4.33
C ALA A 113 20.55 4.83 4.92
N ILE A 114 20.16 3.83 4.11
CA ILE A 114 20.09 2.44 4.56
C ILE A 114 21.23 1.65 3.92
N PRO A 115 22.09 0.99 4.71
CA PRO A 115 23.16 0.15 4.19
C PRO A 115 22.60 -1.12 3.56
N VAL A 116 23.11 -1.45 2.39
CA VAL A 116 22.86 -2.71 1.69
C VAL A 116 24.08 -3.60 1.89
N ILE A 117 23.86 -4.80 2.41
CA ILE A 117 24.93 -5.74 2.75
C ILE A 117 24.74 -7.09 2.05
N ASP A 118 25.83 -7.82 1.91
CA ASP A 118 25.82 -9.22 1.49
C ASP A 118 25.64 -10.20 2.67
N ASP A 119 25.60 -11.49 2.39
CA ASP A 119 25.49 -12.56 3.39
C ASP A 119 26.68 -12.59 4.37
N ALA A 120 27.86 -12.11 3.96
CA ALA A 120 29.02 -11.95 4.81
C ALA A 120 29.04 -10.62 5.59
N ARG A 121 27.92 -9.85 5.56
CA ARG A 121 27.76 -8.52 6.15
C ARG A 121 28.67 -7.46 5.58
N ARG A 122 29.26 -7.64 4.42
CA ARG A 122 30.07 -6.62 3.76
C ARG A 122 29.13 -5.57 3.14
N LEU A 123 29.54 -4.32 3.25
CA LEU A 123 28.78 -3.21 2.66
C LEU A 123 28.92 -3.26 1.13
N LEU A 124 27.79 -3.42 0.44
CA LEU A 124 27.69 -3.36 -1.02
C LEU A 124 27.42 -1.94 -1.51
N GLY A 125 26.66 -1.17 -0.75
CA GLY A 125 26.28 0.19 -1.05
C GLY A 125 25.27 0.72 -0.06
N VAL A 126 24.66 1.85 -0.38
CA VAL A 126 23.61 2.46 0.44
C VAL A 126 22.49 3.02 -0.43
N VAL A 127 21.28 2.94 0.06
CA VAL A 127 20.14 3.68 -0.51
C VAL A 127 20.07 5.03 0.20
N THR A 128 20.30 6.11 -0.53
CA THR A 128 20.40 7.47 0.02
C THR A 128 19.04 8.09 0.29
N THR A 129 18.99 9.18 1.06
CA THR A 129 17.75 9.93 1.36
C THR A 129 17.00 10.36 0.11
N ASP A 130 17.71 10.85 -0.90
CA ASP A 130 17.10 11.33 -2.14
C ASP A 130 16.42 10.18 -2.90
N VAL A 131 17.08 9.02 -2.94
CA VAL A 131 16.52 7.79 -3.52
C VAL A 131 15.32 7.29 -2.69
N ILE A 132 15.43 7.29 -1.35
CA ILE A 132 14.33 6.92 -0.46
C ILE A 132 13.09 7.78 -0.72
N LEU A 133 13.27 9.10 -0.87
CA LEU A 133 12.17 10.01 -1.19
C LEU A 133 11.56 9.75 -2.56
N GLN A 134 12.39 9.43 -3.55
CA GLN A 134 11.93 9.06 -4.89
C GLN A 134 11.12 7.76 -4.84
N ILE A 135 11.60 6.73 -4.15
CA ILE A 135 10.89 5.46 -3.96
C ILE A 135 9.51 5.72 -3.32
N ILE A 136 9.46 6.46 -2.21
CA ILE A 136 8.18 6.73 -1.52
C ILE A 136 7.19 7.45 -2.44
N LYS A 137 7.66 8.44 -3.20
CA LYS A 137 6.82 9.15 -4.17
C LYS A 137 6.33 8.21 -5.27
N HIS A 138 7.19 7.35 -5.74
CA HIS A 138 6.96 6.37 -6.79
C HIS A 138 5.87 5.38 -6.36
N GLU A 139 6.09 4.66 -5.26
CA GLU A 139 5.17 3.67 -4.70
C GLU A 139 3.81 4.29 -4.36
N THR A 140 3.81 5.47 -3.72
CA THR A 140 2.55 6.17 -3.41
C THR A 140 1.75 6.48 -4.68
N THR A 141 2.41 6.88 -5.76
CA THR A 141 1.75 7.18 -7.03
C THR A 141 1.22 5.92 -7.70
N GLU A 142 1.97 4.83 -7.64
CA GLU A 142 1.55 3.53 -8.15
C GLU A 142 0.32 3.00 -7.41
N ASP A 143 0.32 3.07 -6.07
CA ASP A 143 -0.83 2.72 -5.23
C ASP A 143 -2.08 3.50 -5.65
N PHE A 144 -1.95 4.82 -5.86
CA PHE A 144 -3.08 5.64 -6.32
C PHE A 144 -3.60 5.21 -7.68
N LEU A 145 -2.72 4.89 -8.62
CA LEU A 145 -3.13 4.44 -9.96
C LEU A 145 -3.84 3.08 -9.89
N ARG A 146 -3.34 2.14 -9.09
CA ARG A 146 -3.97 0.83 -8.87
C ARG A 146 -5.36 0.97 -8.24
N ILE A 147 -5.48 1.80 -7.21
CA ILE A 147 -6.78 2.10 -6.56
C ILE A 147 -7.75 2.71 -7.58
N ALA A 148 -7.27 3.58 -8.46
CA ALA A 148 -8.09 4.20 -9.52
C ALA A 148 -8.41 3.24 -10.68
N GLY A 149 -7.93 2.00 -10.67
CA GLY A 149 -8.14 1.03 -11.75
C GLY A 149 -7.34 1.38 -13.02
N ALA A 150 -6.14 1.94 -12.85
CA ALA A 150 -5.19 2.14 -13.93
C ALA A 150 -3.94 1.28 -13.70
N THR A 151 -3.52 0.53 -14.73
CA THR A 151 -2.23 -0.14 -14.69
C THR A 151 -1.15 0.87 -15.11
N GLY A 152 -0.21 1.16 -14.25
CA GLY A 152 0.89 2.06 -14.59
C GLY A 152 2.04 1.87 -13.63
N ASP A 153 3.22 1.68 -14.17
CA ASP A 153 4.47 1.98 -13.50
C ASP A 153 4.48 3.49 -13.19
N SER A 154 4.94 3.88 -12.06
CA SER A 154 5.00 5.26 -11.60
C SER A 154 5.96 6.15 -12.44
N SER A 155 6.91 5.55 -13.17
CA SER A 155 7.62 6.24 -14.25
C SER A 155 6.64 6.72 -15.34
N ALA A 156 5.54 5.99 -15.52
CA ALA A 156 4.43 6.38 -16.37
C ALA A 156 3.56 7.50 -15.77
N ALA A 157 3.55 7.73 -14.46
CA ALA A 157 2.69 8.74 -13.85
C ALA A 157 3.09 10.18 -14.21
N ALA A 158 4.38 10.47 -14.30
CA ALA A 158 4.84 11.76 -14.83
C ALA A 158 4.57 11.86 -16.35
N ALA A 159 4.68 10.73 -17.06
CA ALA A 159 4.34 10.62 -18.47
C ALA A 159 2.83 10.67 -18.74
N LEU A 160 1.97 10.35 -17.75
CA LEU A 160 0.51 10.38 -17.91
C LEU A 160 -0.02 11.77 -18.31
N ILE A 161 0.62 12.85 -17.87
CA ILE A 161 0.16 14.22 -18.18
C ILE A 161 0.28 14.50 -19.69
N ASP A 162 1.38 14.03 -20.29
CA ASP A 162 1.72 14.30 -21.69
C ASP A 162 1.53 13.06 -22.61
N ALA A 163 1.00 11.97 -22.06
CA ALA A 163 0.86 10.71 -22.78
C ALA A 163 -0.18 10.75 -23.90
N SER A 164 0.03 9.98 -24.95
CA SER A 164 -0.92 9.82 -26.04
C SER A 164 -2.23 9.17 -25.56
N ALA A 165 -3.33 9.46 -26.26
CA ALA A 165 -4.63 8.83 -25.99
C ALA A 165 -4.56 7.30 -26.03
N ALA A 166 -3.78 6.75 -26.94
CA ALA A 166 -3.57 5.30 -27.06
C ALA A 166 -2.94 4.69 -25.79
N PHE A 167 -2.01 5.39 -25.16
CA PHE A 167 -1.40 5.00 -23.90
C PHE A 167 -2.45 4.95 -22.78
N HIS A 168 -3.26 6.00 -22.64
CA HIS A 168 -4.35 6.04 -21.64
C HIS A 168 -5.37 4.92 -21.83
N ILE A 169 -5.76 4.64 -23.08
CA ILE A 169 -6.68 3.53 -23.39
C ILE A 169 -6.07 2.20 -22.94
N LYS A 170 -4.81 1.93 -23.28
CA LYS A 170 -4.12 0.69 -22.92
C LYS A 170 -4.05 0.48 -21.39
N GLN A 171 -3.91 1.55 -20.61
CA GLN A 171 -3.82 1.48 -19.16
C GLN A 171 -5.18 1.25 -18.48
N ARG A 172 -6.25 1.82 -19.01
CA ARG A 172 -7.57 1.80 -18.38
C ARG A 172 -8.49 0.69 -18.89
N LEU A 173 -8.39 0.35 -20.18
CA LEU A 173 -9.29 -0.59 -20.83
C LEU A 173 -9.34 -1.97 -20.16
N PRO A 174 -8.23 -2.61 -19.75
CA PRO A 174 -8.27 -3.91 -19.09
C PRO A 174 -9.15 -3.90 -17.82
N TRP A 175 -9.01 -2.88 -16.98
CA TRP A 175 -9.80 -2.75 -15.76
C TRP A 175 -11.28 -2.45 -16.03
N LEU A 176 -11.57 -1.64 -17.04
CA LEU A 176 -12.94 -1.40 -17.49
C LEU A 176 -13.61 -2.66 -18.06
N LEU A 177 -12.85 -3.51 -18.73
CA LEU A 177 -13.34 -4.81 -19.20
C LEU A 177 -13.63 -5.77 -18.02
N VAL A 178 -12.80 -5.78 -16.98
CA VAL A 178 -13.11 -6.51 -15.74
C VAL A 178 -14.41 -6.01 -15.13
N GLY A 179 -14.60 -4.68 -15.03
CA GLY A 179 -15.83 -4.07 -14.57
C GLY A 179 -17.04 -4.42 -15.44
N LEU A 180 -16.88 -4.43 -16.77
CA LEU A 180 -17.94 -4.83 -17.71
C LEU A 180 -18.38 -6.28 -17.50
N VAL A 181 -17.43 -7.21 -17.37
CA VAL A 181 -17.73 -8.62 -17.11
C VAL A 181 -18.43 -8.77 -15.75
N GLY A 182 -17.92 -8.10 -14.72
CA GLY A 182 -18.52 -8.11 -13.39
C GLY A 182 -19.93 -7.52 -13.37
N GLY A 183 -20.12 -6.37 -14.01
CA GLY A 183 -21.44 -5.73 -14.13
C GLY A 183 -22.44 -6.59 -14.92
N THR A 184 -21.98 -7.30 -15.96
CA THR A 184 -22.81 -8.27 -16.69
C THR A 184 -23.23 -9.43 -15.80
N PHE A 185 -22.30 -9.93 -14.95
CA PHE A 185 -22.63 -10.97 -13.99
C PHE A 185 -23.60 -10.47 -12.90
N ALA A 186 -23.42 -9.24 -12.42
CA ALA A 186 -24.35 -8.60 -11.51
C ALA A 186 -25.77 -8.46 -12.12
N ALA A 187 -25.86 -8.07 -13.40
CA ALA A 187 -27.13 -8.03 -14.11
C ALA A 187 -27.78 -9.41 -14.24
N PHE A 188 -26.99 -10.46 -14.47
CA PHE A 188 -27.48 -11.84 -14.46
C PHE A 188 -28.02 -12.24 -13.08
N VAL A 189 -27.33 -11.87 -11.98
CA VAL A 189 -27.83 -12.08 -10.62
C VAL A 189 -29.17 -11.39 -10.43
N VAL A 190 -29.30 -10.12 -10.81
CA VAL A 190 -30.58 -9.38 -10.72
C VAL A 190 -31.70 -10.08 -11.51
N SER A 191 -31.42 -10.53 -12.72
CA SER A 191 -32.41 -11.23 -13.55
C SER A 191 -32.89 -12.56 -12.94
N SER A 192 -32.05 -13.22 -12.14
CA SER A 192 -32.42 -14.44 -11.42
C SER A 192 -33.47 -14.23 -10.34
N PHE A 193 -33.72 -12.98 -9.95
CA PHE A 193 -34.72 -12.58 -8.96
C PHE A 193 -35.93 -11.85 -9.58
N GLU A 194 -36.24 -12.12 -10.86
CA GLU A 194 -37.32 -11.47 -11.59
C GLU A 194 -38.70 -11.60 -10.86
N THR A 195 -38.99 -12.73 -10.27
CA THR A 195 -40.24 -12.96 -9.56
C THR A 195 -40.48 -11.93 -8.44
N ILE A 196 -39.49 -11.74 -7.56
CA ILE A 196 -39.64 -10.77 -6.45
C ILE A 196 -39.69 -9.33 -6.96
N LEU A 197 -39.00 -9.02 -8.06
CA LEU A 197 -39.04 -7.70 -8.69
C LEU A 197 -40.36 -7.40 -9.35
N ALA A 198 -41.03 -8.41 -9.94
CA ALA A 198 -42.37 -8.27 -10.53
C ALA A 198 -43.44 -8.08 -9.46
N GLU A 199 -43.32 -8.74 -8.31
CA GLU A 199 -44.30 -8.64 -7.21
C GLU A 199 -44.11 -7.36 -6.39
N GLN A 200 -42.87 -6.91 -6.22
CA GLN A 200 -42.48 -5.80 -5.35
C GLN A 200 -41.55 -4.81 -6.06
N VAL A 201 -42.11 -4.03 -6.98
CA VAL A 201 -41.32 -3.05 -7.80
C VAL A 201 -40.54 -2.07 -6.94
N ALA A 202 -41.00 -1.75 -5.72
CA ALA A 202 -40.30 -0.87 -4.80
C ALA A 202 -38.88 -1.38 -4.43
N ILE A 203 -38.66 -2.71 -4.48
CA ILE A 203 -37.31 -3.28 -4.26
C ILE A 203 -36.32 -2.78 -5.31
N ALA A 204 -36.74 -2.67 -6.57
CA ALA A 204 -35.87 -2.18 -7.65
C ALA A 204 -35.35 -0.78 -7.38
N ALA A 205 -36.15 0.09 -6.75
CA ALA A 205 -35.75 1.47 -6.45
C ALA A 205 -34.57 1.58 -5.48
N PHE A 206 -34.35 0.57 -4.63
CA PHE A 206 -33.29 0.57 -3.63
C PHE A 206 -32.02 -0.20 -4.05
N ILE A 207 -32.01 -0.88 -5.21
CA ILE A 207 -30.82 -1.56 -5.74
C ILE A 207 -29.61 -0.61 -5.80
N PRO A 208 -29.71 0.58 -6.42
CA PRO A 208 -28.57 1.50 -6.53
C PRO A 208 -28.04 1.93 -5.15
N LEU A 209 -28.92 2.10 -4.18
CA LEU A 209 -28.56 2.55 -2.85
C LEU A 209 -27.83 1.45 -2.06
N VAL A 210 -28.31 0.20 -2.13
CA VAL A 210 -27.69 -0.94 -1.43
C VAL A 210 -26.29 -1.19 -1.98
N VAL A 211 -26.15 -1.23 -3.31
CA VAL A 211 -24.87 -1.40 -3.99
C VAL A 211 -23.91 -0.25 -3.64
N TYR A 212 -24.39 1.00 -3.72
CA TYR A 212 -23.56 2.17 -3.38
C TYR A 212 -23.05 2.13 -1.94
N LEU A 213 -23.90 1.79 -0.96
CA LEU A 213 -23.49 1.72 0.44
C LEU A 213 -22.47 0.59 0.68
N ALA A 214 -22.65 -0.55 0.04
CA ALA A 214 -21.72 -1.66 0.13
C ALA A 214 -20.35 -1.27 -0.43
N ASP A 215 -20.31 -0.71 -1.63
CA ASP A 215 -19.07 -0.28 -2.29
C ASP A 215 -18.39 0.84 -1.50
N ALA A 216 -19.14 1.82 -1.01
CA ALA A 216 -18.60 2.90 -0.18
C ALA A 216 -17.95 2.38 1.10
N VAL A 217 -18.60 1.47 1.83
CA VAL A 217 -18.06 0.91 3.08
C VAL A 217 -16.87 0.00 2.79
N GLY A 218 -17.00 -0.92 1.84
CA GLY A 218 -15.94 -1.86 1.48
C GLY A 218 -14.72 -1.15 0.93
N GLY A 219 -14.90 -0.16 0.05
CA GLY A 219 -13.82 0.66 -0.52
C GLY A 219 -13.10 1.48 0.54
N GLN A 220 -13.83 2.11 1.50
CA GLN A 220 -13.19 2.83 2.61
C GLN A 220 -12.31 1.91 3.45
N ILE A 221 -12.80 0.74 3.82
CA ILE A 221 -12.07 -0.24 4.63
C ILE A 221 -10.81 -0.70 3.90
N LEU A 222 -10.95 -1.06 2.63
CA LEU A 222 -9.89 -1.55 1.77
C LEU A 222 -8.75 -0.51 1.65
N ILE A 223 -9.08 0.75 1.33
CA ILE A 223 -8.10 1.82 1.19
C ILE A 223 -7.41 2.11 2.53
N ILE A 224 -8.16 2.20 3.63
CA ILE A 224 -7.60 2.45 4.97
C ILE A 224 -6.69 1.28 5.38
N TYR A 225 -7.06 0.04 5.05
CA TYR A 225 -6.27 -1.14 5.37
C TYR A 225 -4.96 -1.19 4.59
N ILE A 226 -4.99 -0.99 3.27
CA ILE A 226 -3.78 -0.90 2.43
C ILE A 226 -2.85 0.18 2.98
N ARG A 227 -3.39 1.37 3.26
CA ARG A 227 -2.61 2.47 3.84
C ARG A 227 -2.04 2.14 5.22
N SER A 228 -2.78 1.41 6.04
CA SER A 228 -2.33 0.98 7.37
C SER A 228 -1.16 0.00 7.29
N LEU A 229 -1.19 -0.94 6.33
CA LEU A 229 -0.07 -1.86 6.05
C LEU A 229 1.16 -1.10 5.56
N ALA A 230 0.97 -0.13 4.66
CA ALA A 230 2.05 0.72 4.16
C ALA A 230 2.75 1.50 5.29
N LEU A 231 2.00 2.00 6.27
CA LEU A 231 2.55 2.76 7.39
C LEU A 231 3.11 1.89 8.53
N ARG A 232 2.59 0.67 8.72
CA ARG A 232 2.96 -0.25 9.80
C ARG A 232 3.00 -1.68 9.30
N PRO A 233 4.12 -2.15 8.71
CA PRO A 233 4.25 -3.52 8.19
C PRO A 233 4.03 -4.61 9.24
N GLN A 234 4.28 -4.30 10.51
CA GLN A 234 4.07 -5.21 11.65
C GLN A 234 2.73 -4.96 12.35
N LEU A 235 1.68 -4.64 11.59
CA LEU A 235 0.34 -4.42 12.12
C LEU A 235 -0.17 -5.68 12.82
N ASN A 236 -0.64 -5.55 14.07
CA ASN A 236 -1.31 -6.66 14.75
C ASN A 236 -2.70 -6.87 14.12
N MET A 237 -2.77 -7.80 13.18
CA MET A 237 -3.96 -8.09 12.39
C MET A 237 -5.18 -8.39 13.24
N ARG A 238 -5.03 -9.19 14.30
CA ARG A 238 -6.15 -9.56 15.17
C ARG A 238 -6.78 -8.34 15.84
N SER A 239 -5.95 -7.43 16.34
CA SER A 239 -6.41 -6.19 16.97
C SER A 239 -7.04 -5.24 15.95
N TYR A 240 -6.46 -5.15 14.76
CA TYR A 240 -6.99 -4.34 13.66
C TYR A 240 -8.38 -4.83 13.22
N PHE A 241 -8.53 -6.13 12.95
CA PHE A 241 -9.80 -6.75 12.58
C PHE A 241 -10.87 -6.54 13.66
N ALA A 242 -10.54 -6.79 14.93
CA ALA A 242 -11.48 -6.60 16.03
C ALA A 242 -12.00 -5.16 16.11
N ARG A 243 -11.13 -4.17 15.87
CA ARG A 243 -11.50 -2.76 15.83
C ARG A 243 -12.40 -2.45 14.64
N GLU A 244 -12.06 -2.92 13.44
CA GLU A 244 -12.87 -2.72 12.23
C GLU A 244 -14.26 -3.38 12.37
N VAL A 245 -14.35 -4.57 12.94
CA VAL A 245 -15.64 -5.21 13.24
C VAL A 245 -16.48 -4.32 14.15
N SER A 246 -15.91 -3.79 15.23
CA SER A 246 -16.64 -2.92 16.16
C SER A 246 -17.15 -1.65 15.49
N ILE A 247 -16.32 -1.01 14.65
CA ILE A 247 -16.69 0.19 13.91
C ILE A 247 -17.83 -0.10 12.94
N ASN A 248 -17.69 -1.16 12.15
CA ASN A 248 -18.65 -1.47 11.09
C ASN A 248 -19.97 -2.06 11.60
N LEU A 249 -19.98 -2.68 12.78
CA LEU A 249 -21.23 -3.01 13.47
C LEU A 249 -22.05 -1.76 13.79
N VAL A 250 -21.41 -0.72 14.32
CA VAL A 250 -22.08 0.55 14.63
C VAL A 250 -22.53 1.25 13.34
N LEU A 251 -21.66 1.36 12.33
CA LEU A 251 -22.01 1.96 11.04
C LEU A 251 -23.14 1.20 10.34
N GLY A 252 -23.08 -0.12 10.34
CA GLY A 252 -24.13 -0.97 9.77
C GLY A 252 -25.49 -0.77 10.43
N VAL A 253 -25.54 -0.70 11.76
CA VAL A 253 -26.78 -0.42 12.49
C VAL A 253 -27.31 0.98 12.15
N VAL A 254 -26.45 2.00 12.16
CA VAL A 254 -26.88 3.38 11.86
C VAL A 254 -27.42 3.51 10.44
N LEU A 255 -26.71 2.96 9.45
CA LEU A 255 -27.13 3.00 8.05
C LEU A 255 -28.41 2.18 7.82
N ALA A 256 -28.50 1.01 8.43
CA ALA A 256 -29.69 0.15 8.32
C ALA A 256 -30.95 0.81 8.91
N ILE A 257 -30.83 1.44 10.08
CA ILE A 257 -31.96 2.19 10.68
C ILE A 257 -32.32 3.39 9.82
N ALA A 258 -31.33 4.16 9.34
CA ALA A 258 -31.56 5.33 8.52
C ALA A 258 -32.35 4.98 7.25
N ILE A 259 -31.94 3.92 6.53
CA ILE A 259 -32.63 3.52 5.30
C ILE A 259 -34.03 2.93 5.58
N ALA A 260 -34.21 2.20 6.68
CA ALA A 260 -35.51 1.68 7.07
C ALA A 260 -36.49 2.82 7.36
N VAL A 261 -36.05 3.86 8.06
CA VAL A 261 -36.88 5.06 8.33
C VAL A 261 -37.22 5.79 7.03
N ILE A 262 -36.24 6.03 6.15
CA ILE A 262 -36.45 6.69 4.86
C ILE A 262 -37.46 5.89 4.02
N SER A 263 -37.28 4.57 3.94
CA SER A 263 -38.15 3.68 3.19
C SER A 263 -39.59 3.72 3.75
N TYR A 264 -39.75 3.69 5.07
CA TYR A 264 -41.07 3.76 5.71
C TYR A 264 -41.77 5.08 5.43
N LEU A 265 -41.05 6.20 5.53
CA LEU A 265 -41.58 7.52 5.24
C LEU A 265 -41.95 7.70 3.76
N TRP A 266 -41.26 7.03 2.86
CA TRP A 266 -41.46 7.17 1.42
C TRP A 266 -42.58 6.24 0.89
N PHE A 267 -42.56 4.96 1.31
CA PHE A 267 -43.42 3.93 0.76
C PHE A 267 -44.55 3.49 1.74
N GLY A 268 -44.49 3.86 3.02
CA GLY A 268 -45.47 3.47 4.05
C GLY A 268 -45.47 1.97 4.37
N SER A 269 -44.50 1.20 3.89
CA SER A 269 -44.46 -0.26 4.02
C SER A 269 -43.48 -0.70 5.10
N GLY A 270 -44.00 -1.24 6.21
CA GLY A 270 -43.17 -1.82 7.27
C GLY A 270 -42.36 -3.05 6.81
N ALA A 271 -42.96 -3.89 5.95
CA ALA A 271 -42.28 -5.07 5.41
C ALA A 271 -41.05 -4.67 4.57
N LEU A 272 -41.18 -3.70 3.64
CA LEU A 272 -40.08 -3.18 2.85
C LEU A 272 -38.98 -2.57 3.74
N SER A 273 -39.38 -1.84 4.78
CA SER A 273 -38.43 -1.22 5.71
C SER A 273 -37.62 -2.26 6.49
N ILE A 274 -38.22 -3.37 6.89
CA ILE A 274 -37.52 -4.49 7.56
C ILE A 274 -36.55 -5.18 6.57
N VAL A 275 -36.98 -5.41 5.32
CA VAL A 275 -36.11 -5.96 4.28
C VAL A 275 -34.85 -5.08 4.10
N LEU A 276 -35.04 -3.78 3.96
CA LEU A 276 -33.93 -2.85 3.77
C LEU A 276 -33.02 -2.77 5.00
N LEU A 277 -33.61 -2.76 6.21
CA LEU A 277 -32.85 -2.77 7.45
C LEU A 277 -31.91 -3.98 7.52
N LEU A 278 -32.45 -5.18 7.31
CA LEU A 278 -31.67 -6.41 7.41
C LEU A 278 -30.68 -6.56 6.25
N SER A 279 -31.10 -6.19 5.03
CA SER A 279 -30.24 -6.28 3.84
C SER A 279 -29.04 -5.32 3.94
N VAL A 280 -29.28 -4.05 4.28
CA VAL A 280 -28.18 -3.06 4.39
C VAL A 280 -27.23 -3.42 5.51
N PHE A 281 -27.75 -3.86 6.67
CA PHE A 281 -26.89 -4.32 7.76
C PHE A 281 -26.01 -5.51 7.32
N ALA A 282 -26.61 -6.55 6.74
CA ALA A 282 -25.88 -7.73 6.29
C ALA A 282 -24.88 -7.39 5.18
N THR A 283 -25.24 -6.50 4.26
CA THR A 283 -24.39 -6.05 3.15
C THR A 283 -23.19 -5.24 3.66
N VAL A 284 -23.36 -4.35 4.64
CA VAL A 284 -22.27 -3.61 5.27
C VAL A 284 -21.27 -4.57 5.94
N ILE A 285 -21.77 -5.58 6.64
CA ILE A 285 -20.89 -6.59 7.27
C ILE A 285 -20.17 -7.42 6.21
N ALA A 286 -20.82 -7.81 5.13
CA ALA A 286 -20.19 -8.54 4.04
C ALA A 286 -19.12 -7.68 3.33
N ALA A 287 -19.41 -6.42 3.05
CA ALA A 287 -18.47 -5.47 2.46
C ALA A 287 -17.24 -5.26 3.35
N MET A 288 -17.42 -5.17 4.68
CA MET A 288 -16.33 -5.13 5.64
C MET A 288 -15.45 -6.38 5.55
N VAL A 289 -16.05 -7.55 5.55
CA VAL A 289 -15.30 -8.81 5.47
C VAL A 289 -14.49 -8.88 4.18
N ILE A 290 -15.09 -8.52 3.05
CA ILE A 290 -14.41 -8.51 1.74
C ILE A 290 -13.29 -7.48 1.74
N GLY A 291 -13.56 -6.24 2.19
CA GLY A 291 -12.59 -5.15 2.23
C GLY A 291 -11.37 -5.43 3.10
N LEU A 292 -11.50 -6.31 4.11
CA LEU A 292 -10.39 -6.76 4.95
C LEU A 292 -9.70 -8.02 4.41
N LEU A 293 -10.47 -9.05 4.06
CA LEU A 293 -9.91 -10.34 3.68
C LEU A 293 -9.22 -10.30 2.32
N LEU A 294 -9.74 -9.52 1.38
CA LEU A 294 -9.22 -9.49 0.03
C LEU A 294 -7.75 -8.99 -0.01
N PRO A 295 -7.39 -7.79 0.49
CA PRO A 295 -6.01 -7.36 0.51
C PRO A 295 -5.13 -8.17 1.48
N TRP A 296 -5.72 -8.70 2.57
CA TRP A 296 -4.98 -9.57 3.47
C TRP A 296 -4.55 -10.89 2.80
N THR A 297 -5.40 -11.50 1.97
CA THR A 297 -5.04 -12.68 1.19
C THR A 297 -3.90 -12.40 0.21
N PHE A 298 -3.91 -11.25 -0.49
CA PHE A 298 -2.81 -10.87 -1.37
C PHE A 298 -1.51 -10.67 -0.59
N HIS A 299 -1.58 -10.03 0.57
CA HIS A 299 -0.42 -9.88 1.46
C HIS A 299 0.16 -11.23 1.92
N LEU A 300 -0.69 -12.18 2.30
CA LEU A 300 -0.24 -13.54 2.69
C LEU A 300 0.39 -14.32 1.53
N LEU A 301 -0.03 -14.06 0.30
CA LEU A 301 0.54 -14.67 -0.92
C LEU A 301 1.83 -13.97 -1.37
N GLY A 302 2.36 -13.00 -0.60
CA GLY A 302 3.53 -12.21 -0.96
C GLY A 302 3.29 -11.32 -2.19
N ARG A 303 2.02 -10.98 -2.47
CA ARG A 303 1.63 -10.07 -3.53
C ARG A 303 1.25 -8.72 -2.94
N ASP A 304 1.38 -7.68 -3.74
CA ASP A 304 0.97 -6.35 -3.35
C ASP A 304 -0.55 -6.28 -3.04
N PRO A 305 -0.93 -5.88 -1.81
CA PRO A 305 -2.33 -5.73 -1.42
C PRO A 305 -3.11 -4.71 -2.26
N ALA A 306 -2.45 -3.73 -2.87
CA ALA A 306 -3.08 -2.72 -3.72
C ALA A 306 -3.71 -3.32 -5.00
N ILE A 307 -3.23 -4.48 -5.46
CA ILE A 307 -3.83 -5.23 -6.58
C ILE A 307 -5.27 -5.65 -6.26
N ALA A 308 -5.57 -5.88 -4.98
CA ALA A 308 -6.89 -6.26 -4.50
C ALA A 308 -7.91 -5.10 -4.50
N SER A 309 -7.49 -3.91 -4.93
CA SER A 309 -8.34 -2.70 -4.95
C SER A 309 -8.96 -2.44 -6.34
N GLY A 310 -9.64 -1.32 -6.45
CA GLY A 310 -10.24 -0.88 -7.71
C GLY A 310 -11.37 -1.79 -8.21
N PRO A 311 -11.56 -1.91 -9.51
CA PRO A 311 -12.71 -2.59 -10.12
C PRO A 311 -12.88 -4.05 -9.70
N PHE A 312 -11.82 -4.73 -9.30
CA PHE A 312 -11.90 -6.12 -8.87
C PHE A 312 -12.64 -6.27 -7.52
N ALA A 313 -12.31 -5.43 -6.54
CA ALA A 313 -13.00 -5.42 -5.26
C ALA A 313 -14.46 -4.99 -5.41
N THR A 314 -14.70 -3.92 -6.17
CA THR A 314 -16.04 -3.39 -6.46
C THR A 314 -16.95 -4.48 -7.05
N VAL A 315 -16.50 -5.22 -8.07
CA VAL A 315 -17.29 -6.32 -8.66
C VAL A 315 -17.67 -7.37 -7.62
N ILE A 316 -16.76 -7.79 -6.76
CA ILE A 316 -17.05 -8.79 -5.72
C ILE A 316 -18.06 -8.24 -4.71
N ILE A 317 -17.87 -7.01 -4.25
CA ILE A 317 -18.76 -6.36 -3.29
C ILE A 317 -20.16 -6.20 -3.89
N ASP A 318 -20.29 -5.73 -5.12
CA ASP A 318 -21.55 -5.52 -5.82
C ASP A 318 -22.34 -6.82 -5.96
N VAL A 319 -21.70 -7.87 -6.47
CA VAL A 319 -22.35 -9.17 -6.66
C VAL A 319 -22.85 -9.75 -5.33
N ILE A 320 -22.01 -9.71 -4.29
CA ILE A 320 -22.37 -10.24 -2.97
C ILE A 320 -23.46 -9.39 -2.33
N SER A 321 -23.42 -8.06 -2.46
CA SER A 321 -24.45 -7.19 -1.93
C SER A 321 -25.82 -7.42 -2.57
N LEU A 322 -25.86 -7.62 -3.89
CA LEU A 322 -27.08 -7.96 -4.62
C LEU A 322 -27.63 -9.32 -4.19
N LEU A 323 -26.78 -10.33 -4.08
CA LEU A 323 -27.19 -11.66 -3.61
C LEU A 323 -27.80 -11.59 -2.21
N ILE A 324 -27.17 -10.87 -1.28
CA ILE A 324 -27.70 -10.67 0.08
C ILE A 324 -29.04 -9.93 0.03
N TYR A 325 -29.11 -8.83 -0.70
CA TYR A 325 -30.30 -8.00 -0.79
C TYR A 325 -31.51 -8.80 -1.30
N PHE A 326 -31.36 -9.45 -2.44
CA PHE A 326 -32.43 -10.22 -3.03
C PHE A 326 -32.78 -11.48 -2.22
N SER A 327 -31.79 -12.14 -1.61
CA SER A 327 -32.06 -13.30 -0.74
C SER A 327 -32.90 -12.90 0.47
N VAL A 328 -32.56 -11.80 1.14
CA VAL A 328 -33.35 -11.28 2.27
C VAL A 328 -34.74 -10.86 1.82
N ALA A 329 -34.84 -10.15 0.69
CA ALA A 329 -36.13 -9.73 0.15
C ALA A 329 -37.02 -10.95 -0.18
N THR A 330 -36.46 -11.95 -0.85
CA THR A 330 -37.20 -13.19 -1.20
C THR A 330 -37.70 -13.92 0.02
N VAL A 331 -36.83 -14.13 1.01
CA VAL A 331 -37.20 -14.84 2.24
C VAL A 331 -38.31 -14.11 3.03
N LEU A 332 -38.23 -12.77 3.11
CA LEU A 332 -39.15 -12.01 3.94
C LEU A 332 -40.46 -11.63 3.23
N LEU A 333 -40.48 -11.53 1.92
CA LEU A 333 -41.66 -11.06 1.18
C LEU A 333 -42.40 -12.16 0.42
N LEU A 334 -41.70 -13.25 0.01
CA LEU A 334 -42.36 -14.38 -0.66
C LEU A 334 -42.73 -15.55 0.29
N SER A 335 -42.23 -15.54 1.54
CA SER A 335 -42.53 -16.57 2.51
C SER A 335 -43.73 -16.22 3.40
N VAL A 336 -44.38 -15.09 3.18
CA VAL A 336 -45.61 -14.63 3.81
C VAL A 336 -46.76 -14.66 2.79
#